data_7be9efbdb95e426fc57e05a49bd8fbde
#
_entry.id   7be9efbdb95e426fc57e05a49bd8fbde
#
_cell.length_a   1.000
_cell.length_b   1.000
_cell.length_c   1.000
_cell.angle_alpha   90.00
_cell.angle_beta   90.00
_cell.angle_gamma   90.00
#
_symmetry.space_group_name_H-M   'P 1'
#
loop_
_entity.id
_entity.type
_entity.pdbx_description
1 polymer ?
#
loop_
_entity_poly.entity_id
_entity_poly.type
_entity_poly.pdbx_seq_one_letter_code
_entity_poly.pdbx_strand_id
1 'polypeptide(L)'
;MQAGIINALLVVVAVLAAVLRAVGQRANSGMTKKQKTMLWRILAATVLLLGLQILGAAAFERLGSAGRWVRLICYLADYAIIGYDILRKAYKGIRNGQVFDENFLMAVATLGALALAVYENGDYLEAIAVMLFYQVGEWFQSYAVGKSRRNISDLMDIRPDYANVEREGKLVKVDPEEVGIGSV
;
A
#
# COMPACT_ATOMS: atom_id res chain seq x y z
N MET A 1 19.28 23.95 -8.77
CA MET A 1 18.12 23.82 -7.87
C MET A 1 17.40 22.47 -8.04
N GLN A 2 17.19 21.98 -9.27
CA GLN A 2 16.58 20.66 -9.52
C GLN A 2 17.34 19.46 -8.91
N ALA A 3 18.67 19.41 -9.00
CA ALA A 3 19.46 18.32 -8.45
C ALA A 3 19.30 18.13 -6.92
N GLY A 4 19.10 19.23 -6.18
CA GLY A 4 18.86 19.16 -4.73
C GLY A 4 17.50 18.56 -4.37
N ILE A 5 16.46 18.88 -5.14
CA ILE A 5 15.11 18.35 -4.96
C ILE A 5 15.08 16.84 -5.28
N ILE A 6 15.73 16.44 -6.38
CA ILE A 6 15.84 15.04 -6.78
C ILE A 6 16.57 14.23 -5.71
N ASN A 7 17.69 14.73 -5.21
CA ASN A 7 18.45 14.04 -4.15
C ASN A 7 17.63 13.95 -2.84
N ALA A 8 16.92 15.01 -2.46
CA ALA A 8 16.04 14.98 -1.29
C ALA A 8 14.92 13.94 -1.46
N LEU A 9 14.29 13.88 -2.62
CA LEU A 9 13.23 12.92 -2.93
C LEU A 9 13.74 11.48 -2.90
N LEU A 10 14.93 11.24 -3.46
CA LEU A 10 15.59 9.93 -3.42
C LEU A 10 15.90 9.48 -1.98
N VAL A 11 16.37 10.38 -1.13
CA VAL A 11 16.61 10.09 0.29
C VAL A 11 15.30 9.73 0.98
N VAL A 12 14.23 10.51 0.76
CA VAL A 12 12.91 10.23 1.34
C VAL A 12 12.39 8.87 0.87
N VAL A 13 12.49 8.55 -0.42
CA VAL A 13 12.08 7.26 -0.98
C VAL A 13 12.90 6.11 -0.39
N ALA A 14 14.21 6.28 -0.24
CA ALA A 14 15.09 5.27 0.36
C ALA A 14 14.78 5.04 1.84
N VAL A 15 14.56 6.11 2.61
CA VAL A 15 14.16 6.02 4.02
C VAL A 15 12.81 5.33 4.15
N LEU A 16 11.86 5.67 3.29
CA LEU A 16 10.54 5.06 3.26
C LEU A 16 10.63 3.54 2.97
N ALA A 17 11.46 3.14 2.01
CA ALA A 17 11.71 1.73 1.71
C ALA A 17 12.31 0.97 2.91
N ALA A 18 13.27 1.59 3.61
CA ALA A 18 13.88 1.01 4.81
C ALA A 18 12.87 0.84 5.94
N VAL A 19 12.04 1.87 6.19
CA VAL A 19 10.96 1.83 7.20
C VAL A 19 9.93 0.76 6.84
N LEU A 20 9.47 0.70 5.60
CA LEU A 20 8.53 -0.31 5.14
C LEU A 20 9.07 -1.73 5.27
N ARG A 21 10.35 -1.93 4.95
CA ARG A 21 11.02 -3.23 5.12
C ARG A 21 11.07 -3.63 6.59
N ALA A 22 11.47 -2.72 7.47
CA ALA A 22 11.56 -2.96 8.91
C ALA A 22 10.18 -3.26 9.54
N VAL A 23 9.15 -2.46 9.17
CA VAL A 23 7.77 -2.67 9.61
C VAL A 23 7.22 -3.97 9.04
N GLY A 24 7.47 -4.25 7.76
CA GLY A 24 7.04 -5.48 7.10
C GLY A 24 7.60 -6.75 7.75
N GLN A 25 8.88 -6.73 8.17
CA GLN A 25 9.49 -7.84 8.89
C GLN A 25 8.83 -8.08 10.26
N ARG A 26 8.55 -7.02 11.02
CA ARG A 26 7.90 -7.11 12.34
C ARG A 26 6.42 -7.48 12.24
N ALA A 27 5.74 -7.06 11.20
CA ALA A 27 4.30 -7.27 11.00
C ALA A 27 3.95 -8.56 10.24
N ASN A 28 4.95 -9.33 9.79
CA ASN A 28 4.76 -10.46 8.87
C ASN A 28 3.80 -11.54 9.41
N SER A 29 3.73 -11.75 10.71
CA SER A 29 2.84 -12.73 11.36
C SER A 29 1.36 -12.34 11.35
N GLY A 30 1.05 -11.05 11.18
CA GLY A 30 -0.33 -10.52 11.24
C GLY A 30 -0.88 -9.95 9.93
N MET A 31 -0.12 -9.97 8.83
CA MET A 31 -0.57 -9.39 7.56
C MET A 31 -1.35 -10.38 6.70
N THR A 32 -2.40 -9.88 6.04
CA THR A 32 -3.13 -10.64 5.02
C THR A 32 -2.28 -10.85 3.76
N LYS A 33 -2.62 -11.86 2.95
CA LYS A 33 -1.94 -12.10 1.65
C LYS A 33 -1.95 -10.86 0.76
N LYS A 34 -3.06 -10.11 0.73
CA LYS A 34 -3.19 -8.87 -0.04
C LYS A 34 -2.22 -7.80 0.44
N GLN A 35 -2.10 -7.59 1.75
CA GLN A 35 -1.18 -6.62 2.34
C GLN A 35 0.28 -6.96 2.06
N LYS A 36 0.65 -8.25 2.10
CA LYS A 36 2.00 -8.72 1.74
C LYS A 36 2.32 -8.45 0.27
N THR A 37 1.40 -8.79 -0.63
CA THR A 37 1.59 -8.52 -2.07
C THR A 37 1.75 -7.04 -2.35
N MET A 38 0.95 -6.19 -1.71
CA MET A 38 1.03 -4.73 -1.86
C MET A 38 2.37 -4.20 -1.35
N LEU A 39 2.85 -4.66 -0.19
CA LEU A 39 4.15 -4.29 0.36
C LEU A 39 5.29 -4.68 -0.58
N TRP A 40 5.28 -5.92 -1.12
CA TRP A 40 6.31 -6.39 -2.06
C TRP A 40 6.33 -5.57 -3.35
N ARG A 41 5.17 -5.17 -3.85
CA ARG A 41 5.08 -4.31 -5.05
C ARG A 41 5.63 -2.92 -4.79
N ILE A 42 5.31 -2.32 -3.63
CA ILE A 42 5.89 -1.03 -3.21
C ILE A 42 7.41 -1.13 -3.13
N LEU A 43 7.95 -2.17 -2.48
CA LEU A 43 9.39 -2.38 -2.37
C LEU A 43 10.05 -2.60 -3.74
N ALA A 44 9.45 -3.42 -4.60
CA ALA A 44 9.97 -3.68 -5.95
C ALA A 44 10.00 -2.40 -6.80
N ALA A 45 8.92 -1.63 -6.83
CA ALA A 45 8.85 -0.36 -7.55
C ALA A 45 9.85 0.66 -6.98
N THR A 46 9.99 0.74 -5.65
CA THR A 46 10.99 1.62 -5.03
C THR A 46 12.41 1.27 -5.44
N VAL A 47 12.77 -0.02 -5.43
CA VAL A 47 14.10 -0.48 -5.84
C VAL A 47 14.33 -0.22 -7.33
N LEU A 48 13.32 -0.47 -8.17
CA LEU A 48 13.40 -0.20 -9.61
C LEU A 48 13.58 1.30 -9.87
N LEU A 49 12.80 2.15 -9.20
CA LEU A 49 12.90 3.60 -9.32
C LEU A 49 14.29 4.12 -8.93
N LEU A 50 14.82 3.65 -7.79
CA LEU A 50 16.17 4.02 -7.35
C LEU A 50 17.23 3.53 -8.32
N GLY A 51 17.10 2.30 -8.83
CA GLY A 51 17.97 1.74 -9.85
C GLY A 51 17.95 2.55 -11.15
N LEU A 52 16.78 2.95 -11.62
CA LEU A 52 16.64 3.80 -12.82
C LEU A 52 17.24 5.18 -12.62
N GLN A 53 17.17 5.76 -11.43
CA GLN A 53 17.79 7.06 -11.14
C GLN A 53 19.31 6.99 -11.05
N ILE A 54 19.85 5.96 -10.38
CA ILE A 54 21.30 5.86 -10.14
C ILE A 54 22.04 5.35 -11.37
N LEU A 55 21.53 4.28 -11.99
CA LEU A 55 22.20 3.59 -13.09
C LEU A 55 21.71 4.05 -14.47
N GLY A 56 20.43 4.48 -14.52
CA GLY A 56 19.75 4.78 -15.79
C GLY A 56 20.30 6.01 -16.49
N ALA A 57 20.70 7.06 -15.78
CA ALA A 57 21.18 8.29 -16.37
C ALA A 57 22.36 8.01 -17.34
N ALA A 58 23.40 7.34 -16.84
CA ALA A 58 24.57 7.01 -17.66
C ALA A 58 24.28 5.95 -18.74
N ALA A 59 23.35 5.02 -18.50
CA ALA A 59 22.99 3.98 -19.46
C ALA A 59 22.17 4.55 -20.62
N PHE A 60 21.20 5.44 -20.33
CA PHE A 60 20.34 6.04 -21.34
C PHE A 60 21.09 7.04 -22.25
N GLU A 61 22.07 7.78 -21.71
CA GLU A 61 22.92 8.67 -22.47
C GLU A 61 23.73 7.91 -23.55
N ARG A 62 24.21 6.70 -23.23
CA ARG A 62 24.96 5.86 -24.17
C ARG A 62 24.14 5.35 -25.35
N LEU A 63 22.83 5.26 -25.21
CA LEU A 63 21.90 4.80 -26.25
C LEU A 63 21.48 5.92 -27.23
N GLY A 64 21.90 7.15 -27.01
CA GLY A 64 21.57 8.29 -27.89
C GLY A 64 20.06 8.52 -28.02
N SER A 65 19.56 8.64 -29.24
CA SER A 65 18.14 8.92 -29.51
C SER A 65 17.20 7.78 -29.04
N ALA A 66 17.64 6.54 -29.06
CA ALA A 66 16.90 5.39 -28.56
C ALA A 66 16.78 5.40 -27.03
N GLY A 67 17.75 5.99 -26.32
CA GLY A 67 17.78 6.05 -24.85
C GLY A 67 16.56 6.76 -24.25
N ARG A 68 16.04 7.78 -24.92
CA ARG A 68 14.82 8.49 -24.51
C ARG A 68 13.59 7.56 -24.47
N TRP A 69 13.40 6.75 -25.50
CA TRP A 69 12.28 5.81 -25.57
C TRP A 69 12.44 4.67 -24.57
N VAL A 70 13.65 4.15 -24.42
CA VAL A 70 13.94 3.11 -23.43
C VAL A 70 13.69 3.63 -22.01
N ARG A 71 14.14 4.85 -21.71
CA ARG A 71 13.87 5.53 -20.46
C ARG A 71 12.36 5.63 -20.18
N LEU A 72 11.58 6.15 -21.15
CA LEU A 72 10.13 6.25 -21.04
C LEU A 72 9.47 4.91 -20.75
N ILE A 73 9.84 3.87 -21.49
CA ILE A 73 9.28 2.52 -21.29
C ILE A 73 9.59 1.97 -19.90
N CYS A 74 10.82 2.16 -19.40
CA CYS A 74 11.21 1.73 -18.06
C CYS A 74 10.39 2.43 -16.96
N TYR A 75 10.22 3.75 -17.05
CA TYR A 75 9.41 4.50 -16.08
C TYR A 75 7.92 4.20 -16.19
N LEU A 76 7.39 3.97 -17.40
CA LEU A 76 6.01 3.50 -17.60
C LEU A 76 5.79 2.11 -16.99
N ALA A 77 6.75 1.21 -17.10
CA ALA A 77 6.69 -0.11 -16.50
C ALA A 77 6.66 0.00 -14.96
N ASP A 78 7.52 0.84 -14.38
CA ASP A 78 7.53 1.10 -12.94
C ASP A 78 6.20 1.71 -12.45
N TYR A 79 5.70 2.73 -13.17
CA TYR A 79 4.39 3.31 -12.89
C TYR A 79 3.26 2.28 -12.97
N ALA A 80 3.29 1.38 -13.97
CA ALA A 80 2.29 0.33 -14.09
C ALA A 80 2.37 -0.69 -12.93
N ILE A 81 3.57 -1.03 -12.48
CA ILE A 81 3.76 -1.93 -11.34
C ILE A 81 3.17 -1.33 -10.07
N ILE A 82 3.50 -0.09 -9.75
CA ILE A 82 3.02 0.56 -8.53
C ILE A 82 1.55 0.96 -8.62
N GLY A 83 1.11 1.48 -9.77
CA GLY A 83 -0.22 2.05 -10.00
C GLY A 83 -1.31 1.04 -10.34
N TYR A 84 -0.98 -0.23 -10.59
CA TYR A 84 -1.92 -1.23 -11.09
C TYR A 84 -3.24 -1.30 -10.32
N ASP A 85 -3.20 -1.34 -8.99
CA ASP A 85 -4.40 -1.44 -8.16
C ASP A 85 -5.26 -0.18 -8.23
N ILE A 86 -4.62 0.99 -8.27
CA ILE A 86 -5.29 2.30 -8.35
C ILE A 86 -5.95 2.45 -9.71
N LEU A 87 -5.20 2.18 -10.78
CA LEU A 87 -5.72 2.25 -12.16
C LEU A 87 -6.89 1.29 -12.36
N ARG A 88 -6.78 0.07 -11.82
CA ARG A 88 -7.87 -0.92 -11.87
C ARG A 88 -9.09 -0.48 -11.07
N LYS A 89 -8.90 0.10 -9.87
CA LYS A 89 -9.99 0.64 -9.04
C LYS A 89 -10.65 1.83 -9.73
N ALA A 90 -9.86 2.77 -10.27
CA ALA A 90 -10.34 3.93 -11.02
C ALA A 90 -11.17 3.50 -12.24
N TYR A 91 -10.66 2.55 -13.04
CA TYR A 91 -11.40 1.99 -14.18
C TYR A 91 -12.73 1.35 -13.76
N LYS A 92 -12.72 0.56 -12.68
CA LYS A 92 -13.92 -0.06 -12.14
C LYS A 92 -14.91 0.97 -11.60
N GLY A 93 -14.41 2.03 -10.94
CA GLY A 93 -15.22 3.16 -10.46
C GLY A 93 -15.95 3.85 -11.60
N ILE A 94 -15.25 4.19 -12.68
CA ILE A 94 -15.84 4.79 -13.89
C ILE A 94 -16.95 3.88 -14.45
N ARG A 95 -16.67 2.59 -14.60
CA ARG A 95 -17.64 1.63 -15.13
C ARG A 95 -18.89 1.51 -14.26
N ASN A 96 -18.76 1.68 -12.94
CA ASN A 96 -19.86 1.60 -11.98
C ASN A 96 -20.55 2.97 -11.73
N GLY A 97 -20.20 4.03 -12.48
CA GLY A 97 -20.76 5.37 -12.32
C GLY A 97 -20.21 6.17 -11.15
N GLN A 98 -19.20 5.67 -10.45
CA GLN A 98 -18.48 6.37 -9.37
C GLN A 98 -17.23 7.04 -9.93
N VAL A 99 -17.41 8.12 -10.69
CA VAL A 99 -16.33 8.74 -11.47
C VAL A 99 -15.38 9.57 -10.61
N PHE A 100 -15.84 10.14 -9.50
CA PHE A 100 -15.04 11.08 -8.69
C PHE A 100 -14.62 10.45 -7.34
N ASP A 101 -14.15 9.20 -7.38
CA ASP A 101 -13.51 8.62 -6.20
C ASP A 101 -12.02 9.03 -6.09
N GLU A 102 -11.42 8.79 -4.93
CA GLU A 102 -10.01 9.13 -4.68
C GLU A 102 -9.04 8.43 -5.64
N ASN A 103 -9.34 7.19 -6.05
CA ASN A 103 -8.50 6.42 -6.96
C ASN A 103 -8.53 7.01 -8.37
N PHE A 104 -9.70 7.49 -8.82
CA PHE A 104 -9.84 8.18 -10.11
C PHE A 104 -9.05 9.49 -10.12
N LEU A 105 -9.23 10.33 -9.08
CA LEU A 105 -8.51 11.60 -8.97
C LEU A 105 -7.00 11.40 -8.94
N MET A 106 -6.53 10.39 -8.19
CA MET A 106 -5.11 10.04 -8.11
C MET A 106 -4.59 9.53 -9.46
N ALA A 107 -5.35 8.66 -10.14
CA ALA A 107 -4.98 8.17 -11.48
C ALA A 107 -4.87 9.33 -12.49
N VAL A 108 -5.83 10.24 -12.52
CA VAL A 108 -5.81 11.41 -13.42
C VAL A 108 -4.63 12.32 -13.10
N ALA A 109 -4.40 12.64 -11.83
CA ALA A 109 -3.29 13.52 -11.42
C ALA A 109 -1.93 12.93 -11.81
N THR A 110 -1.70 11.66 -11.54
CA THR A 110 -0.40 11.01 -11.83
C THR A 110 -0.20 10.72 -13.31
N LEU A 111 -1.25 10.37 -14.06
CA LEU A 111 -1.19 10.26 -15.52
C LEU A 111 -0.96 11.62 -16.17
N GLY A 112 -1.58 12.67 -15.64
CA GLY A 112 -1.36 14.06 -16.10
C GLY A 112 0.09 14.49 -15.87
N ALA A 113 0.65 14.23 -14.70
CA ALA A 113 2.05 14.50 -14.39
C ALA A 113 3.01 13.70 -15.31
N LEU A 114 2.68 12.43 -15.58
CA LEU A 114 3.45 11.60 -16.50
C LEU A 114 3.41 12.12 -17.94
N ALA A 115 2.24 12.55 -18.41
CA ALA A 115 2.06 13.15 -19.74
C ALA A 115 2.85 14.45 -19.87
N LEU A 116 2.84 15.30 -18.83
CA LEU A 116 3.62 16.53 -18.78
C LEU A 116 5.12 16.23 -18.83
N ALA A 117 5.58 15.23 -18.08
CA ALA A 117 6.98 14.77 -18.10
C ALA A 117 7.41 14.27 -19.48
N VAL A 118 6.53 13.62 -20.24
CA VAL A 118 6.77 13.22 -21.64
C VAL A 118 6.91 14.45 -22.53
N TYR A 119 6.01 15.41 -22.38
CA TYR A 119 6.00 16.64 -23.19
C TYR A 119 7.25 17.51 -22.97
N GLU A 120 7.66 17.67 -21.72
CA GLU A 120 8.81 18.49 -21.35
C GLU A 120 10.16 17.75 -21.48
N ASN A 121 10.18 16.49 -21.88
CA ASN A 121 11.33 15.57 -21.77
C ASN A 121 11.92 15.57 -20.34
N GLY A 122 11.03 15.70 -19.34
CA GLY A 122 11.38 16.03 -17.97
C GLY A 122 11.47 14.81 -17.05
N ASP A 123 11.06 15.04 -15.85
CA ASP A 123 11.31 14.16 -14.70
C ASP A 123 10.11 13.26 -14.43
N TYR A 124 10.19 12.00 -14.90
CA TYR A 124 9.16 10.98 -14.61
C TYR A 124 9.11 10.60 -13.13
N LEU A 125 10.15 10.98 -12.36
CA LEU A 125 10.29 10.67 -10.95
C LEU A 125 9.13 11.21 -10.13
N GLU A 126 8.65 12.44 -10.42
CA GLU A 126 7.58 13.06 -9.64
C GLU A 126 6.28 12.26 -9.71
N ALA A 127 5.85 11.88 -10.91
CA ALA A 127 4.60 11.12 -11.09
C ALA A 127 4.63 9.76 -10.36
N ILE A 128 5.78 9.07 -10.45
CA ILE A 128 5.95 7.75 -9.81
C ILE A 128 6.08 7.89 -8.30
N ALA A 129 6.80 8.90 -7.83
CA ALA A 129 6.95 9.16 -6.40
C ALA A 129 5.59 9.47 -5.74
N VAL A 130 4.76 10.30 -6.36
CA VAL A 130 3.40 10.60 -5.85
C VAL A 130 2.57 9.33 -5.77
N MET A 131 2.58 8.50 -6.81
CA MET A 131 1.88 7.21 -6.82
C MET A 131 2.41 6.27 -5.73
N LEU A 132 3.72 6.25 -5.53
CA LEU A 132 4.38 5.42 -4.52
C LEU A 132 3.99 5.85 -3.09
N PHE A 133 4.01 7.16 -2.79
CA PHE A 133 3.57 7.69 -1.50
C PHE A 133 2.11 7.36 -1.22
N TYR A 134 1.24 7.51 -2.23
CA TYR A 134 -0.16 7.13 -2.09
C TYR A 134 -0.32 5.63 -1.76
N GLN A 135 0.38 4.75 -2.46
CA GLN A 135 0.34 3.31 -2.21
C GLN A 135 0.84 2.93 -0.81
N VAL A 136 1.84 3.65 -0.32
CA VAL A 136 2.33 3.49 1.06
C VAL A 136 1.22 3.87 2.05
N GLY A 137 0.54 5.00 1.84
CA GLY A 137 -0.59 5.44 2.66
C GLY A 137 -1.72 4.40 2.68
N GLU A 138 -2.13 3.89 1.51
CA GLU A 138 -3.12 2.82 1.37
C GLU A 138 -2.71 1.53 2.12
N TRP A 139 -1.42 1.16 2.04
CA TRP A 139 -0.92 0.02 2.77
C TRP A 139 -0.99 0.21 4.29
N PHE A 140 -0.56 1.37 4.80
CA PHE A 140 -0.66 1.70 6.22
C PHE A 140 -2.11 1.71 6.71
N GLN A 141 -3.01 2.32 5.97
CA GLN A 141 -4.44 2.35 6.28
C GLN A 141 -5.00 0.91 6.35
N SER A 142 -4.73 0.09 5.34
CA SER A 142 -5.16 -1.30 5.30
C SER A 142 -4.61 -2.13 6.46
N TYR A 143 -3.34 -1.89 6.83
CA TYR A 143 -2.70 -2.56 7.95
C TYR A 143 -3.31 -2.15 9.29
N ALA A 144 -3.48 -0.85 9.53
CA ALA A 144 -4.07 -0.30 10.76
C ALA A 144 -5.50 -0.78 10.99
N VAL A 145 -6.35 -0.71 9.95
CA VAL A 145 -7.74 -1.20 10.01
C VAL A 145 -7.77 -2.71 10.25
N GLY A 146 -6.92 -3.48 9.56
CA GLY A 146 -6.84 -4.92 9.74
C GLY A 146 -6.41 -5.32 11.16
N LYS A 147 -5.47 -4.58 11.76
CA LYS A 147 -5.03 -4.79 13.14
C LYS A 147 -6.15 -4.46 14.15
N SER A 148 -6.83 -3.35 13.95
CA SER A 148 -7.95 -2.94 14.82
C SER A 148 -9.07 -3.97 14.82
N ARG A 149 -9.46 -4.46 13.64
CA ARG A 149 -10.49 -5.51 13.52
C ARG A 149 -10.12 -6.80 14.24
N ARG A 150 -8.87 -7.24 14.14
CA ARG A 150 -8.39 -8.43 14.85
C ARG A 150 -8.43 -8.24 16.36
N ASN A 151 -7.99 -7.11 16.88
CA ASN A 151 -8.04 -6.82 18.31
C ASN A 151 -9.49 -6.85 18.86
N ILE A 152 -10.45 -6.34 18.07
CA ILE A 152 -11.88 -6.41 18.45
C ILE A 152 -12.37 -7.87 18.43
N SER A 153 -12.02 -8.65 17.42
CA SER A 153 -12.38 -10.06 17.33
C SER A 153 -11.80 -10.86 18.48
N ASP A 154 -10.53 -10.64 18.83
CA ASP A 154 -9.87 -11.29 19.95
C ASP A 154 -10.54 -10.94 21.30
N LEU A 155 -11.03 -9.71 21.46
CA LEU A 155 -11.80 -9.29 22.65
C LEU A 155 -13.18 -9.95 22.71
N MET A 156 -13.82 -10.18 21.58
CA MET A 156 -15.11 -10.87 21.52
C MET A 156 -14.96 -12.38 21.79
N ASP A 157 -13.83 -12.96 21.43
CA ASP A 157 -13.53 -14.39 21.62
C ASP A 157 -13.21 -14.72 23.10
N ILE A 158 -13.00 -13.71 23.96
CA ILE A 158 -12.81 -13.89 25.41
C ILE A 158 -14.15 -14.19 26.13
N ARG A 159 -15.29 -13.94 25.46
CA ARG A 159 -16.59 -14.28 26.03
C ARG A 159 -16.69 -15.80 26.16
N PRO A 160 -16.93 -16.33 27.38
CA PRO A 160 -17.06 -17.78 27.55
C PRO A 160 -18.31 -18.29 26.82
N ASP A 161 -18.17 -19.41 26.12
CA ASP A 161 -19.26 -20.08 25.40
C ASP A 161 -20.35 -20.64 26.34
N TYR A 162 -20.01 -20.84 27.60
CA TYR A 162 -20.92 -21.34 28.62
C TYR A 162 -20.47 -20.94 30.02
N ALA A 163 -21.40 -20.92 30.94
CA ALA A 163 -21.17 -20.83 32.37
C ALA A 163 -21.61 -22.14 33.06
N ASN A 164 -20.86 -22.56 34.10
CA ASN A 164 -21.28 -23.65 34.94
C ASN A 164 -22.03 -23.06 36.13
N VAL A 165 -23.31 -23.43 36.28
CA VAL A 165 -24.16 -23.00 37.40
C VAL A 165 -24.57 -24.25 38.21
N GLU A 166 -24.51 -24.18 39.55
CA GLU A 166 -24.96 -25.25 40.40
C GLU A 166 -26.49 -25.20 40.49
N ARG A 167 -27.16 -26.28 40.03
CA ARG A 167 -28.58 -26.49 40.19
C ARG A 167 -28.78 -27.85 40.85
N GLU A 168 -29.44 -27.88 42.01
CA GLU A 168 -29.75 -29.10 42.75
C GLU A 168 -28.49 -29.98 43.08
N GLY A 169 -27.38 -29.32 43.43
CA GLY A 169 -26.13 -29.99 43.74
C GLY A 169 -25.35 -30.57 42.52
N LYS A 170 -25.74 -30.21 41.30
CA LYS A 170 -25.07 -30.58 40.06
C LYS A 170 -24.69 -29.36 39.25
N LEU A 171 -23.45 -29.41 38.68
CA LEU A 171 -23.02 -28.36 37.75
C LEU A 171 -23.68 -28.57 36.38
N VAL A 172 -24.46 -27.59 35.95
CA VAL A 172 -25.14 -27.56 34.67
C VAL A 172 -24.52 -26.47 33.81
N LYS A 173 -24.22 -26.79 32.57
CA LYS A 173 -23.76 -25.81 31.57
C LYS A 173 -24.93 -25.01 31.05
N VAL A 174 -24.88 -23.70 31.22
CA VAL A 174 -25.92 -22.76 30.77
C VAL A 174 -25.27 -21.66 29.90
N ASP A 175 -26.06 -21.00 29.06
CA ASP A 175 -25.62 -19.82 28.38
C ASP A 175 -25.26 -18.72 29.41
N PRO A 176 -24.11 -18.03 29.26
CA PRO A 176 -23.71 -16.96 30.17
C PRO A 176 -24.80 -15.87 30.35
N GLU A 177 -25.69 -15.65 29.35
CA GLU A 177 -26.78 -14.71 29.40
C GLU A 177 -27.94 -15.18 30.31
N GLU A 178 -28.00 -16.48 30.57
CA GLU A 178 -29.03 -17.07 31.49
C GLU A 178 -28.60 -17.03 32.95
N VAL A 179 -27.37 -16.64 33.25
CA VAL A 179 -26.84 -16.56 34.60
C VAL A 179 -27.37 -15.30 35.28
N GLY A 180 -28.29 -15.46 36.24
CA GLY A 180 -28.82 -14.39 37.06
C GLY A 180 -27.83 -13.92 38.14
N ILE A 181 -28.04 -12.67 38.62
CA ILE A 181 -27.26 -12.14 39.75
C ILE A 181 -27.55 -12.99 41.00
N GLY A 182 -26.48 -13.58 41.57
CA GLY A 182 -26.58 -14.46 42.75
C GLY A 182 -26.63 -15.95 42.45
N SER A 183 -26.48 -16.36 41.17
CA SER A 183 -26.26 -17.78 40.79
C SER A 183 -24.88 -18.22 41.26
N VAL A 184 -24.76 -19.42 41.82
CA VAL A 184 -23.52 -20.04 42.28
C VAL A 184 -23.12 -21.14 41.34
#